data_755e4593dd64b2f2325879908f3043b5
#
_entry.id   755e4593dd64b2f2325879908f3043b5
#
_cell.length_a   1.000
_cell.length_b   1.000
_cell.length_c   1.000
_cell.angle_alpha   90.00
_cell.angle_beta   90.00
_cell.angle_gamma   90.00
#
_symmetry.space_group_name_H-M   'P 1'
#
loop_
_entity.id
_entity.type
_entity.pdbx_description
1 polymer ?
#
loop_
_entity_poly.entity_id
_entity_poly.type
_entity_poly.pdbx_seq_one_letter_code
_entity_poly.pdbx_strand_id
1 'polypeptide(L)'
;DALPICTVNPNNLADMKATLDWAYSLENEPVVIITRWPCVLKKFSQEDAEEFNLDHTPCVVDEEKCIGCKKCMTTGCPALRFNLKDKKSEIVESDCVGCRVCAQVCPVKAISRKGYK
;
A
#
# COMPACT_ATOMS: atom_id res chain seq x y z
N ASP A 1 0.82 17.46 30.14
CA ASP A 1 0.91 16.02 29.91
C ASP A 1 0.49 15.69 28.48
N ALA A 2 1.43 15.18 27.72
CA ALA A 2 1.17 14.83 26.34
C ALA A 2 0.37 13.53 26.26
N LEU A 3 -0.69 13.51 25.43
CA LEU A 3 -1.38 12.28 25.06
C LEU A 3 -0.40 11.40 24.26
N PRO A 4 -0.48 10.06 24.35
CA PRO A 4 0.23 9.18 23.45
C PRO A 4 -0.18 9.43 22.00
N ILE A 5 0.78 9.87 21.18
CA ILE A 5 0.56 10.21 19.76
C ILE A 5 1.57 9.46 18.91
N CYS A 6 1.11 8.82 17.86
CA CYS A 6 1.96 8.15 16.88
C CYS A 6 1.60 8.62 15.47
N THR A 7 2.61 8.95 14.67
CA THR A 7 2.45 9.28 13.25
C THR A 7 2.90 8.11 12.40
N VAL A 8 2.10 7.70 11.44
CA VAL A 8 2.35 6.51 10.61
C VAL A 8 2.00 6.77 9.14
N ASN A 9 2.76 6.13 8.25
CA ASN A 9 2.41 6.06 6.84
C ASN A 9 1.34 4.97 6.63
N PRO A 10 0.10 5.32 6.25
CA PRO A 10 -0.98 4.34 6.10
C PRO A 10 -0.76 3.34 4.96
N ASN A 11 0.15 3.64 4.02
CA ASN A 11 0.49 2.73 2.93
C ASN A 11 1.51 1.65 3.34
N ASN A 12 2.15 1.78 4.48
CA ASN A 12 3.00 0.73 5.05
C ASN A 12 2.14 -0.12 5.99
N LEU A 13 1.69 -1.27 5.52
CA LEU A 13 0.75 -2.12 6.25
C LEU A 13 1.36 -2.71 7.52
N ALA A 14 2.65 -3.05 7.52
CA ALA A 14 3.34 -3.57 8.69
C ALA A 14 3.41 -2.52 9.81
N ASP A 15 3.78 -1.28 9.47
CA ASP A 15 3.82 -0.18 10.42
C ASP A 15 2.42 0.20 10.91
N MET A 16 1.44 0.18 10.04
CA MET A 16 0.04 0.47 10.41
C MET A 16 -0.48 -0.57 11.40
N LYS A 17 -0.22 -1.84 11.14
CA LYS A 17 -0.60 -2.93 12.06
C LYS A 17 0.09 -2.77 13.42
N ALA A 18 1.40 -2.52 13.44
CA ALA A 18 2.15 -2.31 14.68
C ALA A 18 1.62 -1.10 15.47
N THR A 19 1.25 -0.02 14.79
CA THR A 19 0.66 1.17 15.40
C THR A 19 -0.70 0.88 16.02
N LEU A 20 -1.54 0.11 15.35
CA LEU A 20 -2.83 -0.32 15.88
C LEU A 20 -2.66 -1.24 17.09
N ASP A 21 -1.77 -2.21 17.02
CA ASP A 21 -1.48 -3.11 18.14
C ASP A 21 -0.98 -2.31 19.37
N TRP A 22 -0.11 -1.33 19.15
CA TRP A 22 0.34 -0.41 20.18
C TRP A 22 -0.83 0.37 20.80
N ALA A 23 -1.70 0.95 19.98
CA ALA A 23 -2.85 1.72 20.44
C ALA A 23 -3.81 0.87 21.29
N TYR A 24 -4.08 -0.35 20.86
CA TYR A 24 -4.93 -1.29 21.61
C TYR A 24 -4.30 -1.76 22.93
N SER A 25 -2.99 -1.69 23.07
CA SER A 25 -2.31 -2.04 24.33
C SER A 25 -2.49 -1.00 25.43
N LEU A 26 -2.91 0.21 25.08
CA LEU A 26 -3.13 1.33 26.02
C LEU A 26 -4.60 1.44 26.41
N GLU A 27 -5.00 0.67 27.43
CA GLU A 27 -6.42 0.49 27.79
C GLU A 27 -7.04 1.65 28.55
N ASN A 28 -6.23 2.43 29.28
CA ASN A 28 -6.75 3.39 30.27
C ASN A 28 -6.57 4.87 29.87
N GLU A 29 -6.13 5.13 28.64
CA GLU A 29 -5.89 6.49 28.17
C GLU A 29 -6.24 6.64 26.69
N PRO A 30 -6.68 7.82 26.27
CA PRO A 30 -6.91 8.07 24.84
C PRO A 30 -5.59 8.10 24.09
N VAL A 31 -5.56 7.50 22.91
CA VAL A 31 -4.41 7.51 21.98
C VAL A 31 -4.79 8.21 20.71
N VAL A 32 -3.82 8.87 20.09
CA VAL A 32 -3.98 9.55 18.80
C VAL A 32 -3.06 8.91 17.78
N ILE A 33 -3.62 8.50 16.65
CA ILE A 33 -2.85 8.02 15.50
C ILE A 33 -3.02 9.05 14.37
N ILE A 34 -1.93 9.61 13.91
CA ILE A 34 -1.90 10.52 12.76
C ILE A 34 -1.43 9.75 11.54
N THR A 35 -2.34 9.50 10.61
CA THR A 35 -1.98 8.92 9.32
C THR A 35 -1.50 10.05 8.41
N ARG A 36 -0.24 10.00 7.98
CA ARG A 36 0.38 11.05 7.21
C ARG A 36 0.93 10.53 5.89
N TRP A 37 0.27 10.91 4.81
CA TRP A 37 0.69 10.63 3.44
C TRP A 37 0.03 11.62 2.48
N PRO A 38 0.72 12.14 1.46
CA PRO A 38 0.13 13.07 0.51
C PRO A 38 -0.94 12.39 -0.36
N CYS A 39 -1.96 13.16 -0.74
CA CYS A 39 -2.99 12.68 -1.65
C CYS A 39 -2.40 12.34 -3.02
N VAL A 40 -2.68 11.15 -3.54
CA VAL A 40 -2.16 10.67 -4.84
C VAL A 40 -2.61 11.51 -6.04
N LEU A 41 -3.69 12.27 -5.89
CA LEU A 41 -4.21 13.17 -6.94
C LEU A 41 -3.57 14.56 -6.92
N LYS A 42 -2.82 14.89 -5.89
CA LYS A 42 -2.11 16.17 -5.78
C LYS A 42 -0.88 16.18 -6.69
N LYS A 43 -0.65 17.30 -7.36
CA LYS A 43 0.66 17.55 -7.97
C LYS A 43 1.68 17.80 -6.86
N PHE A 44 2.72 16.99 -6.80
CA PHE A 44 3.73 17.11 -5.78
C PHE A 44 4.78 18.16 -6.15
N SER A 45 5.22 18.93 -5.15
CA SER A 45 6.43 19.72 -5.24
C SER A 45 7.66 18.78 -5.12
N GLN A 46 8.83 19.30 -5.46
CA GLN A 46 10.07 18.58 -5.26
C GLN A 46 10.29 18.27 -3.77
N GLU A 47 9.94 19.18 -2.88
CA GLU A 47 10.03 19.02 -1.44
C GLU A 47 9.16 17.86 -0.94
N ASP A 48 7.90 17.76 -1.41
CA ASP A 48 7.01 16.64 -1.07
C ASP A 48 7.61 15.30 -1.55
N ALA A 49 8.16 15.26 -2.76
CA ALA A 49 8.74 14.06 -3.32
C ALA A 49 9.96 13.57 -2.51
N GLU A 50 10.79 14.48 -2.04
CA GLU A 50 11.96 14.18 -1.21
C GLU A 50 11.55 13.75 0.20
N GLU A 51 10.63 14.49 0.84
CA GLU A 51 10.17 14.22 2.22
C GLU A 51 9.51 12.84 2.34
N PHE A 52 8.67 12.47 1.39
CA PHE A 52 7.91 11.21 1.43
C PHE A 52 8.53 10.10 0.58
N ASN A 53 9.65 10.36 -0.06
CA ASN A 53 10.30 9.41 -0.98
C ASN A 53 9.30 8.83 -2.00
N LEU A 54 8.59 9.72 -2.66
CA LEU A 54 7.52 9.37 -3.59
C LEU A 54 8.07 8.73 -4.87
N ASP A 55 7.53 7.58 -5.19
CA ASP A 55 7.81 6.87 -6.44
C ASP A 55 6.49 6.35 -7.01
N HIS A 56 6.08 6.95 -8.13
CA HIS A 56 4.82 6.63 -8.82
C HIS A 56 4.97 5.57 -9.92
N THR A 57 6.11 4.89 -9.98
CA THR A 57 6.30 3.80 -10.94
C THR A 57 5.20 2.75 -10.76
N PRO A 58 4.41 2.44 -11.81
CA PRO A 58 3.35 1.45 -11.72
C PRO A 58 3.86 0.08 -11.29
N CYS A 59 3.02 -0.66 -10.60
CA CYS A 59 3.28 -2.05 -10.28
C CYS A 59 2.87 -2.96 -11.44
N VAL A 60 3.50 -4.12 -11.50
CA VAL A 60 3.17 -5.19 -12.46
C VAL A 60 3.02 -6.51 -11.73
N VAL A 61 2.24 -7.42 -12.29
CA VAL A 61 2.06 -8.78 -11.78
C VAL A 61 2.97 -9.72 -12.56
N ASP A 62 3.74 -10.52 -11.84
CA ASP A 62 4.48 -11.64 -12.41
C ASP A 62 3.51 -12.83 -12.53
N GLU A 63 3.09 -13.13 -13.75
CA GLU A 63 2.11 -14.18 -14.03
C GLU A 63 2.59 -15.57 -13.63
N GLU A 64 3.90 -15.82 -13.68
CA GLU A 64 4.47 -17.11 -13.28
C GLU A 64 4.36 -17.33 -11.77
N LYS A 65 4.53 -16.27 -10.98
CA LYS A 65 4.40 -16.33 -9.52
C LYS A 65 2.96 -16.24 -9.04
N CYS A 66 2.08 -15.60 -9.78
CA CYS A 66 0.71 -15.40 -9.39
C CYS A 66 -0.06 -16.71 -9.33
N ILE A 67 -0.64 -17.02 -8.18
CA ILE A 67 -1.43 -18.24 -7.94
C ILE A 67 -2.94 -18.05 -8.06
N GLY A 68 -3.38 -16.85 -8.45
CA GLY A 68 -4.80 -16.54 -8.63
C GLY A 68 -5.63 -16.53 -7.34
N CYS A 69 -5.00 -16.31 -6.19
CA CYS A 69 -5.68 -16.33 -4.88
C CYS A 69 -6.62 -15.15 -4.61
N LYS A 70 -6.59 -14.12 -5.46
CA LYS A 70 -7.40 -12.90 -5.36
C LYS A 70 -7.19 -12.05 -4.09
N LYS A 71 -6.20 -12.31 -3.26
CA LYS A 71 -5.93 -11.51 -2.06
C LYS A 71 -5.69 -10.03 -2.38
N CYS A 72 -4.96 -9.73 -3.45
CA CYS A 72 -4.74 -8.36 -3.90
C CYS A 72 -6.05 -7.61 -4.23
N MET A 73 -7.06 -8.32 -4.69
CA MET A 73 -8.37 -7.74 -5.01
C MET A 73 -9.10 -7.21 -3.77
N THR A 74 -8.77 -7.68 -2.58
CA THR A 74 -9.38 -7.20 -1.33
C THR A 74 -8.97 -5.77 -0.98
N THR A 75 -7.92 -5.23 -1.61
CA THR A 75 -7.52 -3.82 -1.43
C THR A 75 -8.51 -2.83 -2.04
N GLY A 76 -9.39 -3.29 -2.94
CA GLY A 76 -10.34 -2.41 -3.64
C GLY A 76 -9.69 -1.48 -4.66
N CYS A 77 -8.47 -1.75 -5.09
CA CYS A 77 -7.74 -0.89 -6.02
C CYS A 77 -8.39 -0.86 -7.41
N PRO A 78 -8.69 0.33 -7.97
CA PRO A 78 -9.30 0.45 -9.29
C PRO A 78 -8.38 0.00 -10.44
N ALA A 79 -7.06 -0.03 -10.23
CA ALA A 79 -6.09 -0.49 -11.22
C ALA A 79 -5.99 -2.02 -11.32
N LEU A 80 -6.48 -2.75 -10.32
CA LEU A 80 -6.42 -4.21 -10.30
C LEU A 80 -7.61 -4.82 -11.06
N ARG A 81 -7.29 -5.80 -11.89
CA ARG A 81 -8.25 -6.63 -12.64
C ARG A 81 -7.92 -8.10 -12.40
N PHE A 82 -8.91 -8.95 -12.55
CA PHE A 82 -8.69 -10.40 -12.49
C PHE A 82 -9.08 -11.01 -13.84
N ASN A 83 -8.11 -11.63 -14.49
CA ASN A 83 -8.32 -12.34 -15.75
C ASN A 83 -8.89 -13.72 -15.46
N LEU A 84 -10.16 -13.93 -15.84
CA LEU A 84 -10.87 -15.19 -15.59
C LEU A 84 -10.38 -16.34 -16.47
N LYS A 85 -9.80 -16.04 -17.64
CA LYS A 85 -9.27 -17.07 -18.55
C LYS A 85 -8.00 -17.67 -17.98
N ASP A 86 -7.05 -16.82 -17.62
CA ASP A 86 -5.75 -17.23 -17.12
C ASP A 86 -5.73 -17.45 -15.60
N LYS A 87 -6.80 -17.02 -14.92
CA LYS A 87 -6.93 -17.04 -13.44
C LYS A 87 -5.77 -16.32 -12.76
N LYS A 88 -5.39 -15.19 -13.31
CA LYS A 88 -4.30 -14.33 -12.82
C LYS A 88 -4.79 -12.92 -12.59
N SER A 89 -4.12 -12.22 -11.69
CA SER A 89 -4.36 -10.79 -11.49
C SER A 89 -3.57 -9.97 -12.52
N GLU A 90 -4.11 -8.83 -12.89
CA GLU A 90 -3.50 -7.88 -13.82
C GLU A 90 -3.56 -6.48 -13.23
N ILE A 91 -2.62 -5.63 -13.58
CA ILE A 91 -2.61 -4.22 -13.19
C ILE A 91 -2.67 -3.35 -14.44
N VAL A 92 -3.65 -2.44 -14.47
CA VAL A 92 -3.75 -1.41 -15.50
C VAL A 92 -2.77 -0.29 -15.18
N GLU A 93 -1.69 -0.19 -15.95
CA GLU A 93 -0.59 0.76 -15.69
C GLU A 93 -1.07 2.22 -15.61
N SER A 94 -1.99 2.62 -16.50
CA SER A 94 -2.50 4.00 -16.53
C SER A 94 -3.24 4.41 -15.24
N ASP A 95 -3.79 3.45 -14.53
CA ASP A 95 -4.58 3.67 -13.31
C ASP A 95 -3.77 3.43 -12.03
N CYS A 96 -2.59 2.85 -12.16
CA CYS A 96 -1.73 2.51 -11.04
C CYS A 96 -0.87 3.70 -10.58
N VAL A 97 -0.96 4.04 -9.31
CA VAL A 97 -0.17 5.14 -8.69
C VAL A 97 1.10 4.66 -7.99
N GLY A 98 1.42 3.39 -8.05
CA GLY A 98 2.65 2.84 -7.48
C GLY A 98 2.68 2.77 -5.95
N CYS A 99 1.55 2.82 -5.26
CA CYS A 99 1.49 2.81 -3.80
C CYS A 99 1.96 1.50 -3.14
N ARG A 100 2.02 0.40 -3.89
CA ARG A 100 2.48 -0.93 -3.46
C ARG A 100 1.65 -1.61 -2.37
N VAL A 101 0.46 -1.15 -2.07
CA VAL A 101 -0.40 -1.82 -1.08
C VAL A 101 -0.73 -3.25 -1.52
N CYS A 102 -1.07 -3.44 -2.80
CA CYS A 102 -1.32 -4.78 -3.36
C CYS A 102 -0.10 -5.71 -3.27
N ALA A 103 1.11 -5.18 -3.43
CA ALA A 103 2.34 -5.94 -3.28
C ALA A 103 2.55 -6.46 -1.85
N GLN A 104 2.15 -5.68 -0.85
CA GLN A 104 2.27 -6.04 0.56
C GLN A 104 1.30 -7.16 0.97
N VAL A 105 0.13 -7.24 0.34
CA VAL A 105 -0.86 -8.29 0.65
C VAL A 105 -0.66 -9.57 -0.17
N CYS A 106 0.17 -9.54 -1.20
CA CYS A 106 0.41 -10.71 -2.05
C CYS A 106 1.24 -11.77 -1.30
N PRO A 107 0.70 -12.97 -1.06
CA PRO A 107 1.38 -14.00 -0.27
C PRO A 107 2.59 -14.62 -0.99
N VAL A 108 2.61 -14.57 -2.31
CA VAL A 108 3.68 -15.14 -3.15
C VAL A 108 4.60 -14.08 -3.74
N LYS A 109 4.42 -12.82 -3.35
CA LYS A 109 5.22 -11.67 -3.83
C LYS A 109 5.28 -11.58 -5.37
N ALA A 110 4.14 -11.82 -6.01
CA ALA A 110 4.01 -11.75 -7.46
C ALA A 110 3.89 -10.31 -7.98
N ILE A 111 3.73 -9.32 -7.11
CA ILE A 111 3.52 -7.93 -7.49
C ILE A 111 4.73 -7.10 -7.08
N SER A 112 5.29 -6.37 -8.04
CA SER A 112 6.43 -5.47 -7.83
C SER A 112 6.30 -4.24 -8.72
N ARG A 113 7.10 -3.20 -8.46
CA ARG A 113 7.20 -2.06 -9.38
C ARG A 113 7.80 -2.48 -10.70
N LYS A 114 7.32 -1.90 -11.80
CA LYS A 114 7.86 -2.11 -13.14
C LYS A 114 9.36 -1.80 -13.16
N GLY A 115 10.15 -2.74 -13.68
CA GLY A 115 11.61 -2.61 -13.73
C GLY A 115 12.37 -3.12 -12.50
N TYR A 116 11.69 -3.51 -11.44
CA TYR A 116 12.28 -4.16 -10.28
C TYR A 116 11.93 -5.65 -10.30
N LYS A 117 12.94 -6.44 -10.34
CA LYS A 117 12.78 -7.91 -10.25
C LYS A 117 13.03 -8.41 -8.83
#